data_01bb1af2c9da4664c88f4c22f517df38
#
_entry.id   01bb1af2c9da4664c88f4c22f517df38
#
_cell.length_a   1.000
_cell.length_b   1.000
_cell.length_c   1.000
_cell.angle_alpha   90.00
_cell.angle_beta   90.00
_cell.angle_gamma   90.00
#
_symmetry.space_group_name_H-M   'P 1'
#
loop_
_entity.id
_entity.type
_entity.pdbx_description
1 polymer ?
#
loop_
_entity_poly.entity_id
_entity_poly.type
_entity_poly.pdbx_seq_one_letter_code
_entity_poly.pdbx_strand_id
1 'polypeptide(L)'
;VLCLVDTSGAFCGIGAEERGQGEAIAQNLMEMSGLKTPIVSVVTGEGGSGGALALSVADRILMLLSSAYSVVSPEACASILWKDTERANEAAEALKLTSPDLLTLGIIDGIVDDRGLSHEEIAGAVMSSAFDAFDALGRLDDATLTNLRYEKYRAIGQYRTM
;
A
#
# COMPACT_ATOMS: atom_id res chain seq x y z
N VAL A 1 -7.86 0.07 13.16
CA VAL A 1 -7.12 -1.07 12.58
C VAL A 1 -5.74 -0.58 12.19
N LEU A 2 -4.68 -1.31 12.60
CA LEU A 2 -3.32 -1.11 12.12
C LEU A 2 -2.92 -2.31 11.26
N CYS A 3 -2.50 -2.06 10.02
CA CYS A 3 -1.93 -3.08 9.13
C CYS A 3 -0.44 -2.79 8.94
N LEU A 4 0.41 -3.79 9.19
CA LEU A 4 1.82 -3.76 8.83
C LEU A 4 1.99 -4.61 7.57
N VAL A 5 2.50 -4.01 6.50
CA VAL A 5 2.55 -4.62 5.18
C VAL A 5 3.99 -4.94 4.83
N ASP A 6 4.28 -6.23 4.75
CA ASP A 6 5.54 -6.78 4.25
C ASP A 6 5.26 -8.10 3.54
N THR A 7 4.99 -8.02 2.26
CA THR A 7 4.67 -9.17 1.40
C THR A 7 5.04 -8.90 -0.04
N SER A 8 5.65 -9.87 -0.69
CA SER A 8 5.92 -9.83 -2.15
C SER A 8 4.66 -9.96 -3.01
N GLY A 9 3.52 -10.23 -2.38
CA GLY A 9 2.22 -10.40 -3.04
C GLY A 9 1.51 -11.68 -2.61
N ALA A 10 0.30 -11.84 -3.09
CA ALA A 10 -0.46 -13.06 -2.89
C ALA A 10 0.20 -14.21 -3.70
N PHE A 11 0.39 -15.36 -3.07
CA PHE A 11 0.99 -16.51 -3.73
C PHE A 11 0.14 -17.01 -4.90
N CYS A 12 0.69 -16.99 -6.10
CA CYS A 12 0.03 -17.42 -7.34
C CYS A 12 0.20 -18.93 -7.54
N GLY A 13 -0.63 -19.75 -6.93
CA GLY A 13 -0.57 -21.20 -7.07
C GLY A 13 -1.94 -21.85 -6.92
N ILE A 14 -2.15 -22.98 -7.60
CA ILE A 14 -3.42 -23.72 -7.59
C ILE A 14 -3.91 -23.96 -6.15
N GLY A 15 -3.02 -24.41 -5.25
CA GLY A 15 -3.41 -24.67 -3.87
C GLY A 15 -3.78 -23.40 -3.06
N ALA A 16 -3.38 -22.22 -3.46
CA ALA A 16 -3.85 -20.98 -2.85
C ALA A 16 -5.24 -20.61 -3.37
N GLU A 17 -5.47 -20.74 -4.66
CA GLU A 17 -6.77 -20.51 -5.29
C GLU A 17 -7.83 -21.50 -4.79
N GLU A 18 -7.50 -22.79 -4.67
CA GLU A 18 -8.39 -23.80 -4.08
C GLU A 18 -8.78 -23.49 -2.63
N ARG A 19 -7.94 -22.77 -1.88
CA ARG A 19 -8.24 -22.30 -0.52
C ARG A 19 -8.91 -20.93 -0.47
N GLY A 20 -9.31 -20.37 -1.61
CA GLY A 20 -10.07 -19.13 -1.69
C GLY A 20 -9.25 -17.85 -1.46
N GLN A 21 -7.96 -17.85 -1.80
CA GLN A 21 -7.11 -16.66 -1.60
C GLN A 21 -7.63 -15.43 -2.35
N GLY A 22 -8.02 -15.59 -3.62
CA GLY A 22 -8.55 -14.49 -4.42
C GLY A 22 -9.86 -13.93 -3.84
N GLU A 23 -10.75 -14.82 -3.38
CA GLU A 23 -11.99 -14.43 -2.70
C GLU A 23 -11.71 -13.69 -1.39
N ALA A 24 -10.78 -14.19 -0.57
CA ALA A 24 -10.40 -13.54 0.69
C ALA A 24 -9.85 -12.13 0.47
N ILE A 25 -9.03 -11.91 -0.55
CA ILE A 25 -8.54 -10.59 -0.95
C ILE A 25 -9.72 -9.69 -1.33
N ALA A 26 -10.60 -10.14 -2.21
CA ALA A 26 -11.73 -9.36 -2.69
C ALA A 26 -12.69 -8.99 -1.55
N GLN A 27 -13.00 -9.93 -0.67
CA GLN A 27 -13.84 -9.70 0.50
C GLN A 27 -13.19 -8.68 1.44
N ASN A 28 -11.90 -8.81 1.72
CA ASN A 28 -11.18 -7.87 2.59
C ASN A 28 -11.18 -6.44 2.04
N LEU A 29 -11.00 -6.28 0.72
CA LEU A 29 -11.10 -4.96 0.06
C LEU A 29 -12.48 -4.33 0.26
N MET A 30 -13.54 -5.12 0.07
CA MET A 30 -14.91 -4.66 0.28
C MET A 30 -15.17 -4.25 1.72
N GLU A 31 -14.80 -5.10 2.67
CA GLU A 31 -15.08 -4.86 4.09
C GLU A 31 -14.27 -3.67 4.62
N MET A 32 -12.97 -3.60 4.35
CA MET A 32 -12.12 -2.49 4.80
C MET A 32 -12.58 -1.15 4.22
N SER A 33 -13.07 -1.13 2.98
CA SER A 33 -13.58 0.11 2.38
C SER A 33 -14.75 0.72 3.16
N GLY A 34 -15.59 -0.12 3.75
CA GLY A 34 -16.80 0.28 4.48
C GLY A 34 -16.65 0.37 6.01
N LEU A 35 -15.49 0.01 6.57
CA LEU A 35 -15.30 0.02 8.02
C LEU A 35 -15.46 1.43 8.60
N LYS A 36 -16.29 1.54 9.64
CA LYS A 36 -16.53 2.76 10.40
C LYS A 36 -15.53 2.97 11.54
N THR A 37 -14.31 2.57 11.32
CA THR A 37 -13.20 2.73 12.27
C THR A 37 -11.95 3.18 11.52
N PRO A 38 -11.09 4.00 12.14
CA PRO A 38 -9.83 4.40 11.52
C PRO A 38 -8.96 3.21 11.13
N ILE A 39 -8.42 3.28 9.91
CA ILE A 39 -7.50 2.28 9.36
C ILE A 39 -6.22 2.99 8.96
N VAL A 40 -5.10 2.53 9.51
CA VAL A 40 -3.75 2.97 9.15
C VAL A 40 -2.98 1.76 8.65
N SER A 41 -2.39 1.87 7.48
CA SER A 41 -1.50 0.85 6.92
C SER A 41 -0.09 1.39 6.81
N VAL A 42 0.90 0.59 7.17
CA VAL A 42 2.32 0.95 7.07
C VAL A 42 3.04 -0.11 6.25
N VAL A 43 3.59 0.28 5.11
CA VAL A 43 4.45 -0.59 4.31
C VAL A 43 5.85 -0.57 4.93
N THR A 44 6.24 -1.70 5.52
CA THR A 44 7.48 -1.83 6.31
C THR A 44 8.60 -2.56 5.58
N GLY A 45 8.31 -3.10 4.41
CA GLY A 45 9.26 -3.80 3.57
C GLY A 45 8.77 -3.83 2.13
N GLU A 46 8.40 -5.00 1.65
CA GLU A 46 7.86 -5.17 0.31
C GLU A 46 6.33 -5.11 0.35
N GLY A 47 5.74 -4.22 -0.45
CA GLY A 47 4.30 -4.11 -0.65
C GLY A 47 3.91 -4.56 -2.05
N GLY A 48 3.67 -5.87 -2.25
CA GLY A 48 3.44 -6.45 -3.58
C GLY A 48 1.98 -6.68 -3.92
N SER A 49 1.53 -6.12 -5.03
CA SER A 49 0.32 -6.49 -5.77
C SER A 49 -0.95 -6.58 -4.89
N GLY A 50 -1.84 -7.52 -5.21
CA GLY A 50 -3.11 -7.73 -4.51
C GLY A 50 -2.97 -8.13 -3.03
N GLY A 51 -1.88 -8.80 -2.66
CA GLY A 51 -1.60 -9.14 -1.26
C GLY A 51 -1.39 -7.89 -0.40
N ALA A 52 -0.58 -6.95 -0.88
CA ALA A 52 -0.38 -5.68 -0.20
C ALA A 52 -1.64 -4.80 -0.25
N LEU A 53 -2.32 -4.74 -1.40
CA LEU A 53 -3.55 -3.96 -1.56
C LEU A 53 -4.63 -4.39 -0.57
N ALA A 54 -4.78 -5.71 -0.35
CA ALA A 54 -5.75 -6.25 0.61
C ALA A 54 -5.56 -5.71 2.04
N LEU A 55 -4.34 -5.29 2.38
CA LEU A 55 -4.01 -4.73 3.69
C LEU A 55 -3.89 -3.19 3.69
N SER A 56 -3.99 -2.56 2.51
CA SER A 56 -3.71 -1.14 2.32
C SER A 56 -4.93 -0.31 1.92
N VAL A 57 -6.15 -0.86 1.96
CA VAL A 57 -7.38 -0.04 1.86
C VAL A 57 -7.59 0.67 3.19
N ALA A 58 -6.93 1.82 3.34
CA ALA A 58 -6.79 2.53 4.60
C ALA A 58 -7.05 4.04 4.46
N ASP A 59 -7.38 4.69 5.58
CA ASP A 59 -7.52 6.15 5.66
C ASP A 59 -6.16 6.83 5.53
N ARG A 60 -5.11 6.18 6.06
CA ARG A 60 -3.72 6.61 5.93
C ARG A 60 -2.85 5.43 5.53
N ILE A 61 -2.03 5.64 4.51
CA ILE A 61 -0.97 4.72 4.10
C ILE A 61 0.36 5.39 4.37
N LEU A 62 1.13 4.83 5.28
CA LEU A 62 2.49 5.24 5.58
C LEU A 62 3.46 4.22 4.98
N MET A 63 4.70 4.64 4.78
CA MET A 63 5.69 3.77 4.17
C MET A 63 7.08 4.08 4.74
N LEU A 64 7.89 3.07 5.04
CA LEU A 64 9.29 3.30 5.34
C LEU A 64 10.00 3.87 4.11
N LEU A 65 11.00 4.71 4.33
CA LEU A 65 11.76 5.30 3.23
C LEU A 65 12.45 4.23 2.38
N SER A 66 12.91 3.15 3.01
CA SER A 66 13.60 2.02 2.34
C SER A 66 12.67 0.99 1.73
N SER A 67 11.36 1.08 1.96
CA SER A 67 10.40 0.08 1.46
C SER A 67 9.97 0.36 0.01
N ALA A 68 9.32 -0.64 -0.61
CA ALA A 68 8.78 -0.56 -1.96
C ALA A 68 7.29 -0.95 -1.97
N TYR A 69 6.48 -0.26 -2.79
CA TYR A 69 5.08 -0.61 -2.97
C TYR A 69 4.71 -0.56 -4.45
N SER A 70 4.25 -1.68 -4.99
CA SER A 70 4.05 -1.82 -6.44
C SER A 70 2.93 -2.81 -6.77
N VAL A 71 2.25 -2.56 -7.88
CA VAL A 71 1.22 -3.45 -8.43
C VAL A 71 1.80 -4.76 -8.96
N VAL A 72 3.06 -4.78 -9.36
CA VAL A 72 3.73 -5.91 -10.00
C VAL A 72 5.25 -5.78 -9.78
N SER A 73 5.98 -6.90 -9.76
CA SER A 73 7.45 -6.84 -9.71
C SER A 73 8.04 -6.23 -10.99
N PRO A 74 9.21 -5.58 -10.91
CA PRO A 74 9.88 -5.02 -12.09
C PRO A 74 10.13 -6.05 -13.19
N GLU A 75 10.53 -7.27 -12.84
CA GLU A 75 10.78 -8.35 -13.79
C GLU A 75 9.49 -8.77 -14.51
N ALA A 76 8.40 -8.93 -13.76
CA ALA A 76 7.10 -9.26 -14.34
C ALA A 76 6.56 -8.12 -15.21
N CYS A 77 6.72 -6.87 -14.79
CA CYS A 77 6.38 -5.69 -15.57
C CYS A 77 7.16 -5.65 -16.90
N ALA A 78 8.47 -5.84 -16.86
CA ALA A 78 9.32 -5.89 -18.05
C ALA A 78 8.91 -7.03 -19.01
N SER A 79 8.62 -8.20 -18.45
CA SER A 79 8.12 -9.34 -19.22
C SER A 79 6.78 -9.04 -19.90
N ILE A 80 5.85 -8.41 -19.21
CA ILE A 80 4.52 -8.05 -19.75
C ILE A 80 4.63 -7.02 -20.87
N LEU A 81 5.36 -5.91 -20.60
CA LEU A 81 5.41 -4.78 -21.52
C LEU A 81 6.35 -5.02 -22.71
N TRP A 82 7.50 -5.64 -22.47
CA TRP A 82 8.58 -5.71 -23.47
C TRP A 82 8.97 -7.14 -23.85
N LYS A 83 8.41 -8.16 -23.19
CA LYS A 83 8.78 -9.58 -23.37
C LYS A 83 10.26 -9.86 -23.05
N ASP A 84 10.84 -9.06 -22.16
CA ASP A 84 12.27 -9.08 -21.84
C ASP A 84 12.47 -8.76 -20.35
N THR A 85 12.80 -9.76 -19.55
CA THR A 85 13.02 -9.62 -18.10
C THR A 85 14.31 -8.90 -17.76
N GLU A 86 15.29 -8.83 -18.67
CA GLU A 86 16.55 -8.10 -18.44
C GLU A 86 16.32 -6.57 -18.30
N ARG A 87 15.17 -6.08 -18.76
CA ARG A 87 14.77 -4.67 -18.62
C ARG A 87 14.10 -4.34 -17.28
N ALA A 88 14.29 -5.17 -16.25
CA ALA A 88 13.70 -4.97 -14.94
C ALA A 88 14.04 -3.59 -14.32
N ASN A 89 15.28 -3.10 -14.50
CA ASN A 89 15.66 -1.79 -14.00
C ASN A 89 14.86 -0.65 -14.63
N GLU A 90 14.64 -0.70 -15.95
CA GLU A 90 13.81 0.28 -16.66
C GLU A 90 12.33 0.20 -16.20
N ALA A 91 11.85 -1.02 -15.95
CA ALA A 91 10.52 -1.22 -15.39
C ALA A 91 10.39 -0.65 -13.98
N ALA A 92 11.39 -0.83 -13.12
CA ALA A 92 11.40 -0.27 -11.76
C ALA A 92 11.31 1.26 -11.78
N GLU A 93 12.08 1.91 -12.66
CA GLU A 93 12.02 3.37 -12.84
C GLU A 93 10.65 3.85 -13.33
N ALA A 94 10.02 3.09 -14.25
CA ALA A 94 8.71 3.42 -14.79
C ALA A 94 7.58 3.20 -13.78
N LEU A 95 7.68 2.18 -12.93
CA LEU A 95 6.69 1.82 -11.91
C LEU A 95 6.60 2.84 -10.76
N LYS A 96 7.65 3.64 -10.54
CA LYS A 96 7.65 4.65 -9.46
C LYS A 96 7.33 4.04 -8.08
N LEU A 97 7.99 2.94 -7.75
CA LEU A 97 7.66 2.10 -6.59
C LEU A 97 8.27 2.58 -5.25
N THR A 98 9.05 3.67 -5.27
CA THR A 98 9.70 4.19 -4.07
C THR A 98 8.79 5.11 -3.27
N SER A 99 9.02 5.23 -1.96
CA SER A 99 8.20 6.06 -1.08
C SER A 99 8.15 7.54 -1.49
N PRO A 100 9.24 8.21 -1.95
CA PRO A 100 9.16 9.58 -2.45
C PRO A 100 8.33 9.73 -3.72
N ASP A 101 8.43 8.78 -4.66
CA ASP A 101 7.61 8.79 -5.86
C ASP A 101 6.13 8.63 -5.53
N LEU A 102 5.80 7.65 -4.68
CA LEU A 102 4.42 7.34 -4.30
C LEU A 102 3.77 8.44 -3.47
N LEU A 103 4.54 9.14 -2.64
CA LEU A 103 4.06 10.33 -1.94
C LEU A 103 3.73 11.45 -2.94
N THR A 104 4.61 11.68 -3.91
CA THR A 104 4.39 12.68 -4.97
C THR A 104 3.15 12.35 -5.83
N LEU A 105 2.91 11.07 -6.08
CA LEU A 105 1.73 10.60 -6.82
C LEU A 105 0.44 10.56 -5.98
N GLY A 106 0.51 10.84 -4.68
CA GLY A 106 -0.63 10.80 -3.77
C GLY A 106 -1.15 9.37 -3.50
N ILE A 107 -0.31 8.36 -3.69
CA ILE A 107 -0.65 6.96 -3.39
C ILE A 107 -0.51 6.69 -1.89
N ILE A 108 0.53 7.26 -1.26
CA ILE A 108 0.74 7.19 0.17
C ILE A 108 0.59 8.58 0.81
N ASP A 109 0.37 8.61 2.12
CA ASP A 109 0.10 9.83 2.89
C ASP A 109 1.32 10.32 3.68
N GLY A 110 2.33 9.48 3.86
CA GLY A 110 3.52 9.86 4.62
C GLY A 110 4.67 8.86 4.53
N ILE A 111 5.86 9.33 4.84
CA ILE A 111 7.09 8.54 4.87
C ILE A 111 7.63 8.54 6.29
N VAL A 112 8.02 7.36 6.78
CA VAL A 112 8.78 7.18 8.01
C VAL A 112 10.24 6.98 7.61
N ASP A 113 11.12 7.90 8.01
CA ASP A 113 12.55 7.82 7.70
C ASP A 113 13.22 6.79 8.62
N ASP A 114 13.67 5.70 8.04
CA ASP A 114 14.30 4.57 8.72
C ASP A 114 15.83 4.53 8.57
N ARG A 115 16.42 5.55 7.96
CA ARG A 115 17.87 5.59 7.70
C ARG A 115 18.69 5.67 8.98
N GLY A 116 19.58 4.71 9.15
CA GLY A 116 20.52 4.67 10.27
C GLY A 116 19.90 4.32 11.61
N LEU A 117 18.61 3.95 11.64
CA LEU A 117 17.91 3.53 12.84
C LEU A 117 18.09 2.02 13.08
N SER A 118 18.10 1.63 14.36
CA SER A 118 17.94 0.24 14.77
C SER A 118 16.49 -0.24 14.56
N HIS A 119 16.27 -1.54 14.56
CA HIS A 119 14.92 -2.11 14.43
C HIS A 119 13.95 -1.61 15.52
N GLU A 120 14.45 -1.39 16.74
CA GLU A 120 13.64 -0.87 17.85
C GLU A 120 13.23 0.59 17.60
N GLU A 121 14.18 1.42 17.12
CA GLU A 121 13.90 2.81 16.77
C GLU A 121 12.94 2.92 15.59
N ILE A 122 13.09 2.05 14.56
CA ILE A 122 12.14 1.98 13.43
C ILE A 122 10.75 1.62 13.94
N ALA A 123 10.63 0.58 14.79
CA ALA A 123 9.35 0.21 15.37
C ALA A 123 8.72 1.37 16.18
N GLY A 124 9.52 2.08 16.95
CA GLY A 124 9.09 3.28 17.68
C GLY A 124 8.57 4.39 16.75
N ALA A 125 9.31 4.68 15.67
CA ALA A 125 8.93 5.70 14.69
C ALA A 125 7.64 5.33 13.94
N VAL A 126 7.50 4.05 13.53
CA VAL A 126 6.29 3.52 12.89
C VAL A 126 5.08 3.66 13.83
N MET A 127 5.22 3.24 15.08
CA MET A 127 4.13 3.32 16.05
C MET A 127 3.75 4.77 16.34
N SER A 128 4.73 5.67 16.52
CA SER A 128 4.46 7.11 16.72
C SER A 128 3.66 7.70 15.56
N SER A 129 4.12 7.47 14.32
CA SER A 129 3.45 7.97 13.12
C SER A 129 2.03 7.38 12.95
N ALA A 130 1.86 6.10 13.30
CA ALA A 130 0.54 5.46 13.25
C ALA A 130 -0.41 6.05 14.31
N PHE A 131 0.06 6.30 15.53
CA PHE A 131 -0.76 6.92 16.58
C PHE A 131 -1.15 8.36 16.24
N ASP A 132 -0.24 9.16 15.68
CA ASP A 132 -0.54 10.52 15.22
C ASP A 132 -1.66 10.49 14.15
N ALA A 133 -1.60 9.51 13.23
CA ALA A 133 -2.65 9.30 12.24
C ALA A 133 -3.98 8.89 12.88
N PHE A 134 -3.97 7.97 13.85
CA PHE A 134 -5.17 7.57 14.59
C PHE A 134 -5.79 8.72 15.38
N ASP A 135 -4.98 9.54 16.02
CA ASP A 135 -5.45 10.71 16.78
C ASP A 135 -6.15 11.74 15.87
N ALA A 136 -5.63 11.93 14.65
CA ALA A 136 -6.25 12.79 13.67
C ALA A 136 -7.57 12.22 13.14
N LEU A 137 -7.59 10.93 12.80
CA LEU A 137 -8.75 10.23 12.25
C LEU A 137 -9.85 10.02 13.29
N GLY A 138 -9.48 9.77 14.55
CA GLY A 138 -10.42 9.53 15.65
C GLY A 138 -11.30 10.72 16.02
N ARG A 139 -11.01 11.91 15.47
CA ARG A 139 -11.84 13.12 15.63
C ARG A 139 -12.98 13.22 14.62
N LEU A 140 -12.98 12.34 13.62
CA LEU A 140 -13.98 12.30 12.56
C LEU A 140 -15.16 11.41 12.97
N ASP A 141 -16.36 11.78 12.55
CA ASP A 141 -17.51 10.88 12.62
C ASP A 141 -17.44 9.79 11.55
N ASP A 142 -18.18 8.71 11.75
CA ASP A 142 -18.19 7.53 10.88
C ASP A 142 -18.46 7.85 9.41
N ALA A 143 -19.39 8.76 9.14
CA ALA A 143 -19.79 9.11 7.77
C ALA A 143 -18.69 9.92 7.08
N THR A 144 -18.11 10.88 7.78
CA THR A 144 -16.97 11.67 7.27
C THR A 144 -15.76 10.79 7.02
N LEU A 145 -15.44 9.88 7.95
CA LEU A 145 -14.29 8.95 7.81
C LEU A 145 -14.42 8.08 6.56
N THR A 146 -15.55 7.41 6.39
CA THR A 146 -15.78 6.51 5.25
C THR A 146 -15.83 7.27 3.92
N ASN A 147 -16.43 8.47 3.91
CA ASN A 147 -16.48 9.30 2.70
C ASN A 147 -15.08 9.80 2.29
N LEU A 148 -14.27 10.27 3.23
CA LEU A 148 -12.90 10.70 2.93
C LEU A 148 -12.05 9.55 2.41
N ARG A 149 -12.22 8.33 2.97
CA ARG A 149 -11.58 7.12 2.44
C ARG A 149 -12.00 6.86 1.00
N TYR A 150 -13.28 6.90 0.70
CA TYR A 150 -13.81 6.73 -0.66
C TYR A 150 -13.20 7.77 -1.63
N GLU A 151 -13.28 9.05 -1.28
CA GLU A 151 -12.77 10.14 -2.12
C GLU A 151 -11.25 10.03 -2.36
N LYS A 152 -10.48 9.61 -1.36
CA LYS A 152 -9.04 9.34 -1.51
C LYS A 152 -8.78 8.37 -2.66
N TYR A 153 -9.42 7.20 -2.66
CA TYR A 153 -9.22 6.20 -3.71
C TYR A 153 -9.77 6.65 -5.06
N ARG A 154 -10.85 7.42 -5.08
CA ARG A 154 -11.40 8.00 -6.31
C ARG A 154 -10.49 9.05 -6.95
N ALA A 155 -9.68 9.73 -6.14
CA ALA A 155 -8.74 10.75 -6.60
C ALA A 155 -7.42 10.18 -7.15
N ILE A 156 -7.13 8.91 -6.90
CA ILE A 156 -5.90 8.27 -7.40
C ILE A 156 -5.95 8.15 -8.92
N GLY A 157 -4.86 8.60 -9.56
CA GLY A 157 -4.70 8.56 -11.01
C GLY A 157 -5.17 9.84 -11.69
N GLN A 158 -4.26 10.44 -12.45
CA GLN A 158 -4.56 11.60 -13.31
C GLN A 158 -4.70 11.12 -14.75
N TYR A 159 -5.77 11.54 -15.41
CA TYR A 159 -5.97 11.28 -16.84
C TYR A 159 -6.31 12.59 -17.56
N ARG A 160 -5.91 12.68 -18.82
CA ARG A 160 -6.35 13.76 -19.70
C ARG A 160 -7.39 13.21 -20.66
N THR A 161 -8.55 13.84 -20.72
CA THR A 161 -9.48 13.64 -21.83
C THR A 161 -8.87 14.29 -23.09
N MET A 162 -8.70 13.49 -24.14
CA MET A 162 -8.33 14.00 -25.48
C MET A 162 -9.54 14.65 -26.14
#